data_71cb31b42f4551409aa81656bbec7550
#
_entry.id   71cb31b42f4551409aa81656bbec7550
#
_cell.length_a   1.000
_cell.length_b   1.000
_cell.length_c   1.000
_cell.angle_alpha   90.00
_cell.angle_beta   90.00
_cell.angle_gamma   90.00
#
_symmetry.space_group_name_H-M   'P 1'
#
loop_
_entity.id
_entity.type
_entity.pdbx_description
1 polymer ?
#
loop_
_entity_poly.entity_id
_entity_poly.type
_entity_poly.pdbx_seq_one_letter_code
_entity_poly.pdbx_strand_id
1 'polypeptide(L)'
;MSAPVRHASEWVYEGVWGVLARALLVPRTPPVLPVQPGEELLSLHPATGYLRYLKFQFWIGVTLIDGTILVAWLCVLIAAPEIGVPAAPIALVLAVVPDLVAYVAIHVHYDTMWYVLTRRSLRIRGGVWVLNEMTFTFEN
;
A
#
# COMPACT_ATOMS: atom_id res chain seq x y z
N MET A 1 -11.77 20.84 19.36
CA MET A 1 -11.27 21.64 18.23
C MET A 1 -10.38 20.77 17.32
N SER A 2 -10.93 19.95 16.40
CA SER A 2 -10.11 19.11 15.50
C SER A 2 -10.84 18.64 14.23
N ALA A 3 -11.97 19.25 13.87
CA ALA A 3 -12.73 18.88 12.67
C ALA A 3 -12.15 19.38 11.33
N PRO A 4 -11.61 20.61 11.18
CA PRO A 4 -11.21 21.11 9.86
C PRO A 4 -9.93 20.47 9.29
N VAL A 5 -9.03 20.00 10.15
CA VAL A 5 -7.75 19.38 9.69
C VAL A 5 -7.97 17.97 9.10
N ARG A 6 -8.97 17.24 9.61
CA ARG A 6 -9.33 15.92 9.06
C ARG A 6 -9.89 16.03 7.64
N HIS A 7 -10.78 16.98 7.39
CA HIS A 7 -11.39 17.17 6.07
C HIS A 7 -10.38 17.57 4.99
N ALA A 8 -9.42 18.43 5.31
CA ALA A 8 -8.40 18.85 4.35
C ALA A 8 -7.46 17.69 3.97
N SER A 9 -7.04 16.87 4.95
CA SER A 9 -6.18 15.70 4.68
C SER A 9 -6.93 14.59 3.93
N GLU A 10 -8.20 14.37 4.23
CA GLU A 10 -9.06 13.43 3.51
C GLU A 10 -9.29 13.88 2.07
N TRP A 11 -9.55 15.16 1.84
CA TRP A 11 -9.76 15.71 0.49
C TRP A 11 -8.49 15.64 -0.39
N VAL A 12 -7.33 16.00 0.16
CA VAL A 12 -6.04 15.87 -0.54
C VAL A 12 -5.71 14.41 -0.79
N TYR A 13 -5.98 13.55 0.18
CA TYR A 13 -5.78 12.12 0.07
C TYR A 13 -6.70 11.49 -1.00
N GLU A 14 -7.98 11.82 -0.99
CA GLU A 14 -8.93 11.36 -2.01
C GLU A 14 -8.59 11.90 -3.41
N GLY A 15 -8.13 13.14 -3.52
CA GLY A 15 -7.73 13.74 -4.78
C GLY A 15 -6.48 13.08 -5.38
N VAL A 16 -5.39 13.02 -4.63
CA VAL A 16 -4.13 12.39 -5.06
C VAL A 16 -4.32 10.90 -5.28
N TRP A 17 -5.01 10.22 -4.36
CA TRP A 17 -5.34 8.81 -4.47
C TRP A 17 -6.27 8.52 -5.65
N GLY A 18 -7.26 9.35 -5.88
CA GLY A 18 -8.17 9.22 -7.03
C GLY A 18 -7.45 9.32 -8.39
N VAL A 19 -6.40 10.15 -8.48
CA VAL A 19 -5.56 10.26 -9.68
C VAL A 19 -4.66 9.03 -9.83
N LEU A 20 -3.98 8.62 -8.76
CA LEU A 20 -3.11 7.43 -8.75
C LEU A 20 -3.90 6.14 -9.02
N ALA A 21 -5.05 5.97 -8.40
CA ALA A 21 -5.92 4.81 -8.62
C ALA A 21 -6.44 4.73 -10.05
N ARG A 22 -6.69 5.89 -10.71
CA ARG A 22 -7.03 5.94 -12.13
C ARG A 22 -5.84 5.63 -13.03
N ALA A 23 -4.67 6.19 -12.72
CA ALA A 23 -3.44 5.97 -13.48
C ALA A 23 -2.97 4.51 -13.40
N LEU A 24 -3.19 3.86 -12.26
CA LEU A 24 -2.83 2.46 -12.02
C LEU A 24 -3.96 1.46 -12.39
N LEU A 25 -5.07 1.96 -12.96
CA LEU A 25 -6.23 1.12 -13.35
C LEU A 25 -6.75 0.23 -12.20
N VAL A 26 -6.70 0.73 -10.96
CA VAL A 26 -7.17 -0.01 -9.78
C VAL A 26 -8.69 -0.21 -9.86
N PRO A 27 -9.18 -1.44 -9.99
CA PRO A 27 -10.61 -1.70 -10.07
C PRO A 27 -11.25 -1.45 -8.70
N ARG A 28 -12.22 -0.54 -8.66
CA ARG A 28 -12.97 -0.17 -7.45
C ARG A 28 -14.17 -1.07 -7.19
N THR A 29 -14.47 -1.96 -8.11
CA THR A 29 -15.62 -2.88 -8.01
C THR A 29 -15.16 -4.26 -7.58
N PRO A 30 -15.96 -4.94 -6.72
CA PRO A 30 -15.69 -6.33 -6.37
C PRO A 30 -15.66 -7.21 -7.63
N PRO A 31 -14.86 -8.27 -7.66
CA PRO A 31 -14.86 -9.22 -8.76
C PRO A 31 -16.25 -9.85 -8.92
N VAL A 32 -16.75 -9.85 -10.16
CA VAL A 32 -18.02 -10.50 -10.47
C VAL A 32 -17.78 -12.00 -10.52
N LEU A 33 -18.45 -12.74 -9.63
CA LEU A 33 -18.50 -14.19 -9.69
C LEU A 33 -19.73 -14.63 -10.47
N PRO A 34 -19.63 -15.67 -11.30
CA PRO A 34 -20.81 -16.34 -11.83
C PRO A 34 -21.54 -17.05 -10.67
N VAL A 35 -22.62 -16.45 -10.21
CA VAL A 35 -23.43 -16.94 -9.08
C VAL A 35 -24.63 -17.69 -9.64
N GLN A 36 -24.95 -18.83 -9.03
CA GLN A 36 -26.20 -19.52 -9.35
C GLN A 36 -27.40 -18.76 -8.75
N PRO A 37 -28.57 -18.79 -9.40
CA PRO A 37 -29.78 -18.13 -8.89
C PRO A 37 -30.10 -18.62 -7.47
N GLY A 38 -30.11 -17.70 -6.50
CA GLY A 38 -30.41 -18.01 -5.09
C GLY A 38 -29.20 -18.17 -4.15
N GLU A 39 -27.97 -17.95 -4.64
CA GLU A 39 -26.77 -18.00 -3.83
C GLU A 39 -26.44 -16.60 -3.26
N GLU A 40 -26.28 -16.50 -1.93
CA GLU A 40 -25.89 -15.26 -1.28
C GLU A 40 -24.39 -15.01 -1.47
N LEU A 41 -24.06 -13.87 -2.04
CA LEU A 41 -22.71 -13.34 -2.19
C LEU A 41 -22.36 -12.44 -1.02
N LEU A 42 -21.35 -12.79 -0.26
CA LEU A 42 -20.78 -11.93 0.76
C LEU A 42 -19.42 -11.38 0.27
N SER A 43 -19.40 -10.11 -0.11
CA SER A 43 -18.16 -9.42 -0.45
C SER A 43 -17.62 -8.71 0.78
N LEU A 44 -16.40 -9.04 1.19
CA LEU A 44 -15.76 -8.49 2.36
C LEU A 44 -14.48 -7.74 1.97
N HIS A 45 -14.29 -6.58 2.57
CA HIS A 45 -13.01 -5.87 2.57
C HIS A 45 -12.15 -6.31 3.75
N PRO A 46 -10.80 -6.22 3.64
CA PRO A 46 -9.92 -6.45 4.77
C PRO A 46 -10.27 -5.52 5.93
N ALA A 47 -10.14 -6.02 7.15
CA ALA A 47 -10.35 -5.21 8.34
C ALA A 47 -9.37 -4.03 8.38
N THR A 48 -9.83 -2.87 8.89
CA THR A 48 -8.99 -1.66 9.06
C THR A 48 -7.75 -1.90 9.91
N GLY A 49 -7.77 -2.91 10.78
CA GLY A 49 -6.62 -3.38 11.56
C GLY A 49 -5.48 -3.90 10.68
N TYR A 50 -5.79 -4.51 9.54
CA TYR A 50 -4.77 -4.98 8.59
C TYR A 50 -3.99 -3.83 7.95
N LEU A 51 -4.66 -2.73 7.59
CA LEU A 51 -3.97 -1.54 7.09
C LEU A 51 -3.03 -0.92 8.15
N ARG A 52 -3.43 -0.93 9.43
CA ARG A 52 -2.55 -0.48 10.53
C ARG A 52 -1.32 -1.36 10.66
N TYR A 53 -1.48 -2.67 10.54
CA TYR A 53 -0.37 -3.63 10.57
C TYR A 53 0.60 -3.39 9.40
N LEU A 54 0.11 -3.21 8.17
CA LEU A 54 0.94 -2.88 7.01
C LEU A 54 1.71 -1.57 7.20
N LYS A 55 1.06 -0.53 7.72
CA LYS A 55 1.71 0.74 8.03
C LYS A 55 2.77 0.61 9.13
N PHE A 56 2.51 -0.19 10.15
CA PHE A 56 3.49 -0.44 11.20
C PHE A 56 4.73 -1.15 10.66
N GLN A 57 4.53 -2.17 9.84
CA GLN A 57 5.62 -2.89 9.18
C GLN A 57 6.42 -1.99 8.24
N PHE A 58 5.73 -1.12 7.50
CA PHE A 58 6.35 -0.10 6.67
C PHE A 58 7.26 0.83 7.49
N TRP A 59 6.77 1.38 8.60
CA TRP A 59 7.56 2.27 9.45
C TRP A 59 8.80 1.61 10.03
N ILE A 60 8.73 0.33 10.39
CA ILE A 60 9.92 -0.44 10.81
C ILE A 60 10.91 -0.52 9.65
N GLY A 61 10.46 -0.86 8.45
CA GLY A 61 11.32 -0.95 7.27
C GLY A 61 12.01 0.38 6.95
N VAL A 62 11.24 1.48 6.89
CA VAL A 62 11.73 2.85 6.68
C VAL A 62 12.80 3.20 7.71
N THR A 63 12.51 3.01 9.01
CA THR A 63 13.46 3.36 10.07
C THR A 63 14.79 2.61 9.93
N LEU A 64 14.76 1.33 9.55
CA LEU A 64 15.96 0.52 9.38
C LEU A 64 16.75 0.92 8.12
N ILE A 65 16.05 1.11 6.99
CA ILE A 65 16.69 1.42 5.71
C ILE A 65 17.24 2.84 5.73
N ASP A 66 16.42 3.82 6.10
CA ASP A 66 16.83 5.23 6.16
C ASP A 66 17.88 5.48 7.22
N GLY A 67 17.75 4.81 8.37
CA GLY A 67 18.80 4.85 9.40
C GLY A 67 20.14 4.35 8.87
N THR A 68 20.14 3.29 8.07
CA THR A 68 21.35 2.76 7.43
C THR A 68 21.92 3.74 6.40
N ILE A 69 21.08 4.31 5.55
CA ILE A 69 21.48 5.32 4.55
C ILE A 69 22.06 6.56 5.25
N LEU A 70 21.41 7.05 6.30
CA LEU A 70 21.84 8.20 7.06
C LEU A 70 23.22 7.95 7.71
N VAL A 71 23.39 6.80 8.37
CA VAL A 71 24.67 6.44 9.00
C VAL A 71 25.77 6.32 7.95
N ALA A 72 25.51 5.65 6.84
CA ALA A 72 26.48 5.51 5.74
C ALA A 72 26.88 6.89 5.18
N TRP A 73 25.91 7.76 4.93
CA TRP A 73 26.15 9.12 4.45
C TRP A 73 26.95 9.95 5.47
N LEU A 74 26.61 9.89 6.75
CA LEU A 74 27.37 10.58 7.81
C LEU A 74 28.82 10.09 7.92
N CYS A 75 29.07 8.78 7.76
CA CYS A 75 30.44 8.24 7.73
C CYS A 75 31.23 8.83 6.55
N VAL A 76 30.64 8.92 5.37
CA VAL A 76 31.27 9.53 4.20
C VAL A 76 31.48 11.02 4.42
N LEU A 77 30.52 11.73 4.99
CA LEU A 77 30.62 13.17 5.27
C LEU A 77 31.77 13.51 6.23
N ILE A 78 32.00 12.64 7.24
CA ILE A 78 33.09 12.82 8.22
C ILE A 78 34.43 12.44 7.61
N ALA A 79 34.50 11.35 6.85
CA ALA A 79 35.76 10.84 6.30
C ALA A 79 36.26 11.63 5.09
N ALA A 80 35.34 12.12 4.24
CA ALA A 80 35.63 12.84 3.00
C ALA A 80 34.54 13.89 2.73
N PRO A 81 34.60 15.08 3.38
CA PRO A 81 33.56 16.11 3.26
C PRO A 81 33.34 16.58 1.82
N GLU A 82 34.39 16.59 0.99
CA GLU A 82 34.35 16.95 -0.42
C GLU A 82 33.48 16.00 -1.25
N ILE A 83 33.26 14.79 -0.78
CA ILE A 83 32.35 13.78 -1.39
C ILE A 83 31.00 13.79 -0.67
N GLY A 84 31.03 13.84 0.67
CA GLY A 84 29.83 13.74 1.50
C GLY A 84 28.84 14.91 1.30
N VAL A 85 29.34 16.12 1.12
CA VAL A 85 28.48 17.29 0.87
C VAL A 85 27.72 17.19 -0.46
N PRO A 86 28.36 16.96 -1.61
CA PRO A 86 27.63 16.81 -2.88
C PRO A 86 26.81 15.50 -2.95
N ALA A 87 27.10 14.51 -2.12
CA ALA A 87 26.31 13.27 -2.05
C ALA A 87 24.99 13.43 -1.27
N ALA A 88 24.81 14.50 -0.50
CA ALA A 88 23.59 14.74 0.30
C ALA A 88 22.28 14.66 -0.50
N PRO A 89 22.12 15.31 -1.67
CA PRO A 89 20.90 15.20 -2.45
C PRO A 89 20.65 13.77 -2.97
N ILE A 90 21.71 13.02 -3.26
CA ILE A 90 21.59 11.62 -3.70
C ILE A 90 21.09 10.75 -2.54
N ALA A 91 21.66 10.90 -1.35
CA ALA A 91 21.23 10.19 -0.16
C ALA A 91 19.76 10.51 0.17
N LEU A 92 19.34 11.77 0.05
CA LEU A 92 17.95 12.19 0.26
C LEU A 92 17.00 11.54 -0.74
N VAL A 93 17.34 11.50 -2.02
CA VAL A 93 16.53 10.86 -3.06
C VAL A 93 16.41 9.37 -2.82
N LEU A 94 17.50 8.70 -2.42
CA LEU A 94 17.51 7.27 -2.12
C LEU A 94 16.68 6.91 -0.89
N ALA A 95 16.54 7.83 0.07
CA ALA A 95 15.66 7.65 1.21
C ALA A 95 14.19 7.91 0.84
N VAL A 96 13.88 9.08 0.30
CA VAL A 96 12.50 9.55 0.14
C VAL A 96 11.74 8.84 -1.00
N VAL A 97 12.39 8.59 -2.14
CA VAL A 97 11.69 8.05 -3.32
C VAL A 97 11.16 6.62 -3.11
N PRO A 98 11.96 5.67 -2.59
CA PRO A 98 11.46 4.33 -2.28
C PRO A 98 10.34 4.33 -1.26
N ASP A 99 10.39 5.22 -0.27
CA ASP A 99 9.38 5.34 0.77
C ASP A 99 8.03 5.78 0.22
N LEU A 100 8.04 6.79 -0.66
CA LEU A 100 6.82 7.22 -1.34
C LEU A 100 6.21 6.09 -2.18
N VAL A 101 7.04 5.36 -2.93
CA VAL A 101 6.59 4.23 -3.75
C VAL A 101 6.03 3.12 -2.87
N ALA A 102 6.72 2.75 -1.79
CA ALA A 102 6.27 1.72 -0.86
C ALA A 102 4.98 2.12 -0.13
N TYR A 103 4.85 3.38 0.29
CA TYR A 103 3.64 3.89 0.92
C TYR A 103 2.42 3.81 -0.01
N VAL A 104 2.58 4.22 -1.27
CA VAL A 104 1.54 4.08 -2.30
C VAL A 104 1.21 2.62 -2.53
N ALA A 105 2.23 1.76 -2.65
CA ALA A 105 2.04 0.33 -2.88
C ALA A 105 1.22 -0.35 -1.77
N ILE A 106 1.44 0.02 -0.50
CA ILE A 106 0.65 -0.49 0.64
C ILE A 106 -0.83 -0.13 0.51
N HIS A 107 -1.13 1.10 0.12
CA HIS A 107 -2.51 1.54 -0.05
C HIS A 107 -3.18 0.87 -1.26
N VAL A 108 -2.47 0.76 -2.39
CA VAL A 108 -2.96 0.00 -3.56
C VAL A 108 -3.23 -1.44 -3.17
N HIS A 109 -2.29 -2.07 -2.45
CA HIS A 109 -2.47 -3.45 -2.02
C HIS A 109 -3.71 -3.64 -1.14
N TYR A 110 -3.91 -2.74 -0.18
CA TYR A 110 -5.08 -2.79 0.68
C TYR A 110 -6.39 -2.59 -0.09
N ASP A 111 -6.44 -1.60 -0.98
CA ASP A 111 -7.65 -1.25 -1.74
C ASP A 111 -8.00 -2.28 -2.83
N THR A 112 -7.00 -3.02 -3.34
CA THR A 112 -7.22 -4.10 -4.32
C THR A 112 -7.59 -5.44 -3.69
N MET A 113 -7.48 -5.55 -2.35
CA MET A 113 -7.77 -6.78 -1.65
C MET A 113 -9.28 -6.95 -1.43
N TRP A 114 -9.84 -8.01 -2.02
CA TRP A 114 -11.24 -8.38 -1.90
C TRP A 114 -11.38 -9.85 -1.54
N TYR A 115 -12.29 -10.13 -0.63
CA TYR A 115 -12.70 -11.48 -0.27
C TYR A 115 -14.15 -11.67 -0.70
N VAL A 116 -14.40 -12.61 -1.58
CA VAL A 116 -15.76 -12.96 -2.00
C VAL A 116 -16.03 -14.38 -1.55
N LEU A 117 -16.96 -14.50 -0.60
CA LEU A 117 -17.36 -15.75 0.00
C LEU A 117 -18.72 -16.19 -0.55
N THR A 118 -18.79 -17.43 -1.01
CA THR A 118 -20.04 -18.14 -1.32
C THR A 118 -20.14 -19.36 -0.42
N ARG A 119 -21.28 -20.04 -0.42
CA ARG A 119 -21.44 -21.28 0.36
C ARG A 119 -20.47 -22.40 -0.08
N ARG A 120 -19.94 -22.35 -1.30
CA ARG A 120 -19.12 -23.40 -1.92
C ARG A 120 -17.70 -22.98 -2.23
N SER A 121 -17.41 -21.70 -2.24
CA SER A 121 -16.09 -21.21 -2.65
C SER A 121 -15.71 -19.91 -1.95
N LEU A 122 -14.42 -19.75 -1.71
CA LEU A 122 -13.80 -18.52 -1.30
C LEU A 122 -12.90 -18.03 -2.43
N ARG A 123 -13.17 -16.83 -2.94
CA ARG A 123 -12.29 -16.17 -3.90
C ARG A 123 -11.58 -15.01 -3.25
N ILE A 124 -10.27 -15.02 -3.33
CA ILE A 124 -9.40 -13.97 -2.82
C ILE A 124 -8.80 -13.26 -4.02
N ARG A 125 -8.95 -11.95 -4.07
CA ARG A 125 -8.30 -11.08 -5.05
C ARG A 125 -7.39 -10.12 -4.32
N GLY A 126 -6.17 -9.96 -4.80
CA GLY A 126 -5.23 -8.98 -4.26
C GLY A 126 -4.03 -8.83 -5.19
N GLY A 127 -3.34 -7.70 -5.09
CA GLY A 127 -2.11 -7.44 -5.82
C GLY A 127 -1.78 -5.96 -5.86
N VAL A 128 -0.51 -5.63 -6.08
CA VAL A 128 -0.04 -4.24 -6.25
C VAL A 128 0.20 -3.95 -7.72
N TRP A 129 1.00 -4.78 -8.38
CA TRP A 129 1.41 -4.62 -9.78
C TRP A 129 0.71 -5.61 -10.71
N VAL A 130 0.35 -6.79 -10.18
CA VAL A 130 -0.38 -7.84 -10.88
C VAL A 130 -1.50 -8.32 -9.97
N LEU A 131 -2.71 -8.28 -10.47
CA LEU A 131 -3.88 -8.81 -9.77
C LEU A 131 -3.82 -10.33 -9.79
N ASN A 132 -3.65 -10.93 -8.63
CA ASN A 132 -3.72 -12.37 -8.43
C ASN A 132 -5.10 -12.74 -7.88
N GLU A 133 -5.74 -13.70 -8.51
CA GLU A 133 -7.03 -14.24 -8.07
C GLU A 133 -6.84 -15.72 -7.73
N MET A 134 -7.15 -16.08 -6.50
CA MET A 134 -7.19 -17.46 -6.03
C MET A 134 -8.62 -17.86 -5.67
N THR A 135 -9.07 -18.99 -6.17
CA THR A 135 -10.38 -19.56 -5.84
C THR A 135 -10.16 -20.88 -5.10
N PHE A 136 -10.70 -20.96 -3.90
CA PHE A 136 -10.75 -22.18 -3.11
C PHE A 136 -12.18 -22.71 -3.13
N THR A 137 -12.40 -23.90 -3.64
CA THR A 137 -13.67 -24.62 -3.57
C THR A 137 -13.70 -25.46 -2.31
N PHE A 138 -14.80 -25.36 -1.55
CA PHE A 138 -15.06 -26.26 -0.43
C PHE A 138 -15.79 -27.48 -1.01
N GLU A 139 -15.06 -28.52 -1.34
CA GLU A 139 -15.66 -29.83 -1.66
C GLU A 139 -15.93 -30.58 -0.34
N ASN A 140 -17.18 -31.06 -0.24
CA ASN A 140 -17.57 -32.06 0.76
C ASN A 140 -17.31 -33.45 0.20
#